data_56b54ab8e7c767bf9406208d9f940730
#
_entry.id   56b54ab8e7c767bf9406208d9f940730
#
_cell.length_a   1.000
_cell.length_b   1.000
_cell.length_c   1.000
_cell.angle_alpha   90.00
_cell.angle_beta   90.00
_cell.angle_gamma   90.00
#
_symmetry.space_group_name_H-M   'P 1'
#
loop_
_entity.id
_entity.type
_entity.pdbx_description
1 polymer ?
#
loop_
_entity_poly.entity_id
_entity_poly.type
_entity_poly.pdbx_seq_one_letter_code
_entity_poly.pdbx_strand_id
1 'polypeptide(L)'
;KREKFIITLIDGQLVIAGSDRRGTIYGIYELSQQMGVSPWYDWADVPVEHHDSIFVNKGIYTDGEPAVRYRGIFLNDEAPCLTSWVKNTYGTEYGDHRFYQRVFELILRLRGNMMWPAMWSWAFYADDAENEKTADEMGVVMSTSHHEPMARNHQEYARNRKGWGPWN
;
A
#
# COMPACT_ATOMS: atom_id res chain seq x y z
N LYS A 1 -15.94 -11.60 9.58
CA LYS A 1 -15.50 -11.64 8.16
C LYS A 1 -14.67 -10.40 7.94
N ARG A 2 -13.48 -10.55 7.37
CA ARG A 2 -12.54 -9.45 7.13
C ARG A 2 -12.48 -9.12 5.64
N GLU A 3 -12.20 -7.86 5.36
CA GLU A 3 -11.80 -7.36 4.03
C GLU A 3 -12.80 -7.70 2.91
N LYS A 4 -14.06 -7.92 3.28
CA LYS A 4 -15.17 -8.11 2.36
C LYS A 4 -15.83 -6.77 2.07
N PHE A 5 -16.33 -6.59 0.85
CA PHE A 5 -17.11 -5.41 0.49
C PHE A 5 -18.40 -5.77 -0.26
N ILE A 6 -19.27 -4.80 -0.36
CA ILE A 6 -20.46 -4.79 -1.20
C ILE A 6 -20.55 -3.44 -1.92
N ILE A 7 -20.88 -3.49 -3.20
CA ILE A 7 -21.24 -2.31 -3.99
C ILE A 7 -22.67 -2.54 -4.48
N THR A 8 -23.56 -1.59 -4.23
CA THR A 8 -24.97 -1.72 -4.59
C THR A 8 -25.63 -0.35 -4.75
N LEU A 9 -26.88 -0.34 -5.23
CA LEU A 9 -27.71 0.85 -5.25
C LEU A 9 -28.82 0.70 -4.19
N ILE A 10 -28.96 1.70 -3.33
CA ILE A 10 -30.04 1.83 -2.35
C ILE A 10 -30.73 3.16 -2.62
N ASP A 11 -32.02 3.11 -2.93
CA ASP A 11 -32.84 4.29 -3.26
C ASP A 11 -32.22 5.20 -4.34
N GLY A 12 -31.59 4.56 -5.33
CA GLY A 12 -30.91 5.27 -6.43
C GLY A 12 -29.54 5.82 -6.09
N GLN A 13 -29.04 5.65 -4.87
CA GLN A 13 -27.73 6.09 -4.44
C GLN A 13 -26.74 4.94 -4.49
N LEU A 14 -25.53 5.21 -4.99
CA LEU A 14 -24.44 4.25 -4.99
C LEU A 14 -23.89 4.11 -3.56
N VAL A 15 -23.88 2.88 -3.06
CA VAL A 15 -23.38 2.54 -1.74
C VAL A 15 -22.23 1.55 -1.87
N ILE A 16 -21.11 1.89 -1.24
CA ILE A 16 -19.97 0.99 -1.06
C ILE A 16 -19.79 0.77 0.45
N ALA A 17 -19.90 -0.46 0.89
CA ALA A 17 -19.75 -0.82 2.30
C ALA A 17 -18.78 -1.98 2.46
N GLY A 18 -17.82 -1.85 3.39
CA GLY A 18 -16.88 -2.89 3.75
C GLY A 18 -17.19 -3.51 5.10
N SER A 19 -16.77 -4.75 5.32
CA SER A 19 -16.81 -5.39 6.64
C SER A 19 -15.82 -4.77 7.63
N ASP A 20 -14.86 -4.02 7.12
CA ASP A 20 -13.85 -3.24 7.82
C ASP A 20 -13.32 -2.13 6.90
N ARG A 21 -12.34 -1.34 7.39
CA ARG A 21 -11.72 -0.24 6.64
C ARG A 21 -11.17 -0.72 5.29
N ARG A 22 -10.39 -1.81 5.27
CA ARG A 22 -9.82 -2.34 4.02
C ARG A 22 -10.88 -2.87 3.07
N GLY A 23 -11.92 -3.52 3.57
CA GLY A 23 -13.04 -3.94 2.73
C GLY A 23 -13.68 -2.75 2.00
N THR A 24 -13.89 -1.62 2.66
CA THR A 24 -14.40 -0.40 2.02
C THR A 24 -13.42 0.12 0.97
N ILE A 25 -12.13 0.19 1.26
CA ILE A 25 -11.08 0.60 0.32
C ILE A 25 -11.08 -0.30 -0.92
N TYR A 26 -11.18 -1.61 -0.74
CA TYR A 26 -11.22 -2.55 -1.86
C TYR A 26 -12.46 -2.36 -2.73
N GLY A 27 -13.62 -2.08 -2.12
CA GLY A 27 -14.83 -1.76 -2.88
C GLY A 27 -14.69 -0.47 -3.71
N ILE A 28 -14.04 0.55 -3.16
CA ILE A 28 -13.74 1.79 -3.88
C ILE A 28 -12.79 1.53 -5.06
N TYR A 29 -11.72 0.78 -4.85
CA TYR A 29 -10.77 0.46 -5.91
C TYR A 29 -11.34 -0.53 -6.94
N GLU A 30 -12.26 -1.43 -6.54
CA GLU A 30 -13.02 -2.23 -7.51
C GLU A 30 -13.80 -1.36 -8.46
N LEU A 31 -14.58 -0.42 -7.92
CA LEU A 31 -15.35 0.49 -8.76
C LEU A 31 -14.41 1.32 -9.65
N SER A 32 -13.32 1.85 -9.10
CA SER A 32 -12.30 2.59 -9.86
C SER A 32 -11.75 1.78 -11.03
N GLN A 33 -11.46 0.50 -10.82
CA GLN A 33 -10.96 -0.40 -11.87
C GLN A 33 -12.02 -0.66 -12.95
N GLN A 34 -13.28 -0.87 -12.56
CA GLN A 34 -14.39 -1.03 -13.49
C GLN A 34 -14.65 0.25 -14.33
N MET A 35 -14.28 1.41 -13.79
CA MET A 35 -14.33 2.69 -14.49
C MET A 35 -13.13 2.94 -15.41
N GLY A 36 -12.21 1.97 -15.56
CA GLY A 36 -11.07 2.06 -16.47
C GLY A 36 -9.75 2.52 -15.84
N VAL A 37 -9.66 2.62 -14.50
CA VAL A 37 -8.41 2.94 -13.81
C VAL A 37 -7.68 1.68 -13.41
N SER A 38 -6.70 1.26 -14.20
CA SER A 38 -5.86 0.09 -13.90
C SER A 38 -5.12 0.26 -12.57
N PRO A 39 -4.91 -0.82 -11.78
CA PRO A 39 -3.98 -0.79 -10.66
C PRO A 39 -2.57 -0.32 -11.04
N TRP A 40 -2.19 -0.50 -12.30
CA TRP A 40 -0.87 -0.20 -12.84
C TRP A 40 -0.78 1.16 -13.55
N TYR A 41 -1.78 2.04 -13.38
CA TYR A 41 -1.83 3.32 -14.08
C TYR A 41 -0.60 4.19 -13.79
N ASP A 42 -0.09 4.17 -12.56
CA ASP A 42 1.06 4.97 -12.11
C ASP A 42 2.39 4.21 -12.32
N TRP A 43 2.41 2.89 -12.11
CA TRP A 43 3.64 2.09 -12.09
C TRP A 43 4.06 1.52 -13.44
N ALA A 44 3.13 1.37 -14.37
CA ALA A 44 3.38 0.81 -15.69
C ALA A 44 2.77 1.66 -16.81
N ASP A 45 2.49 2.94 -16.52
CA ASP A 45 1.98 3.91 -17.48
C ASP A 45 0.74 3.43 -18.25
N VAL A 46 -0.11 2.61 -17.61
CA VAL A 46 -1.36 2.14 -18.22
C VAL A 46 -2.33 3.32 -18.34
N PRO A 47 -2.71 3.73 -19.55
CA PRO A 47 -3.56 4.91 -19.71
C PRO A 47 -4.94 4.70 -19.10
N VAL A 48 -5.46 5.74 -18.48
CA VAL A 48 -6.85 5.77 -18.03
C VAL A 48 -7.73 6.24 -19.19
N GLU A 49 -8.73 5.45 -19.54
CA GLU A 49 -9.68 5.82 -20.57
C GLU A 49 -10.63 6.93 -20.07
N HIS A 50 -10.77 7.98 -20.85
CA HIS A 50 -11.73 9.04 -20.56
C HIS A 50 -13.14 8.64 -21.02
N HIS A 51 -14.12 8.82 -20.14
CA HIS A 51 -15.53 8.62 -20.45
C HIS A 51 -16.32 9.88 -20.09
N ASP A 52 -17.10 10.41 -21.01
CA ASP A 52 -17.99 11.55 -20.76
C ASP A 52 -19.10 11.25 -19.74
N SER A 53 -19.45 9.97 -19.62
CA SER A 53 -20.48 9.47 -18.70
C SER A 53 -20.15 8.07 -18.23
N ILE A 54 -20.39 7.81 -16.95
CA ILE A 54 -20.19 6.50 -16.33
C ILE A 54 -21.53 6.02 -15.79
N PHE A 55 -21.88 4.78 -16.10
CA PHE A 55 -23.14 4.16 -15.68
C PHE A 55 -22.85 2.96 -14.79
N VAL A 56 -23.55 2.88 -13.66
CA VAL A 56 -23.49 1.73 -12.77
C VAL A 56 -24.75 0.92 -12.93
N ASN A 57 -24.62 -0.35 -13.34
CA ASN A 57 -25.75 -1.25 -13.45
C ASN A 57 -26.31 -1.59 -12.06
N LYS A 58 -27.65 -1.74 -11.99
CA LYS A 58 -28.30 -2.24 -10.77
C LYS A 58 -27.82 -3.67 -10.47
N GLY A 59 -27.45 -3.90 -9.22
CA GLY A 59 -26.99 -5.21 -8.79
C GLY A 59 -26.31 -5.16 -7.43
N ILE A 60 -25.88 -6.31 -6.99
CA ILE A 60 -25.03 -6.46 -5.79
C ILE A 60 -23.71 -7.05 -6.24
N TYR A 61 -22.66 -6.30 -6.07
CA TYR A 61 -21.30 -6.70 -6.42
C TYR A 61 -20.49 -6.88 -5.14
N THR A 62 -19.84 -8.01 -4.99
CA THR A 62 -19.09 -8.34 -3.77
C THR A 62 -18.01 -9.36 -4.05
N ASP A 63 -16.85 -9.17 -3.40
CA ASP A 63 -15.86 -10.23 -3.24
C ASP A 63 -16.08 -10.95 -1.91
N GLY A 64 -15.67 -12.19 -1.85
CA GLY A 64 -15.63 -12.98 -0.63
C GLY A 64 -14.54 -12.48 0.34
N GLU A 65 -14.52 -13.08 1.52
CA GLU A 65 -13.40 -12.93 2.45
C GLU A 65 -12.14 -13.57 1.86
N PRO A 66 -10.99 -12.89 1.83
CA PRO A 66 -9.77 -13.47 1.33
C PRO A 66 -9.33 -14.70 2.15
N ALA A 67 -8.96 -15.78 1.47
CA ALA A 67 -8.51 -17.01 2.12
C ALA A 67 -7.18 -16.82 2.89
N VAL A 68 -6.29 -15.98 2.35
CA VAL A 68 -5.00 -15.66 2.97
C VAL A 68 -5.10 -14.35 3.73
N ARG A 69 -4.69 -14.35 5.00
CA ARG A 69 -4.81 -13.18 5.88
C ARG A 69 -3.89 -12.04 5.46
N TYR A 70 -2.62 -12.32 5.21
CA TYR A 70 -1.62 -11.32 4.82
C TYR A 70 -1.19 -11.56 3.38
N ARG A 71 -1.34 -10.56 2.55
CA ARG A 71 -1.05 -10.58 1.12
C ARG A 71 -0.25 -9.33 0.80
N GLY A 72 0.96 -9.48 0.36
CA GLY A 72 1.83 -8.34 0.19
C GLY A 72 3.01 -8.59 -0.70
N ILE A 73 3.86 -7.60 -0.78
CA ILE A 73 5.11 -7.63 -1.53
C ILE A 73 6.30 -7.34 -0.62
N PHE A 74 7.42 -7.89 -1.00
CA PHE A 74 8.73 -7.44 -0.58
C PHE A 74 9.23 -6.39 -1.57
N LEU A 75 9.58 -5.20 -1.07
CA LEU A 75 10.08 -4.12 -1.89
C LEU A 75 11.59 -4.02 -1.70
N ASN A 76 12.35 -4.39 -2.74
CA ASN A 76 13.79 -4.32 -2.70
C ASN A 76 14.29 -2.91 -3.06
N ASP A 77 15.13 -2.34 -2.20
CA ASP A 77 15.67 -0.99 -2.31
C ASP A 77 17.09 -0.93 -2.88
N GLU A 78 17.55 -2.01 -3.52
CA GLU A 78 18.91 -2.04 -4.07
C GLU A 78 19.13 -0.97 -5.14
N ALA A 79 20.28 -0.30 -5.01
CA ALA A 79 20.77 0.61 -6.03
C ALA A 79 21.29 -0.17 -7.27
N PRO A 80 21.25 0.42 -8.47
CA PRO A 80 20.84 1.79 -8.78
C PRO A 80 19.35 1.96 -9.15
N CYS A 81 18.60 0.86 -9.26
CA CYS A 81 17.27 0.88 -9.88
C CYS A 81 16.27 1.77 -9.13
N LEU A 82 15.62 1.21 -8.12
CA LEU A 82 14.50 1.87 -7.43
C LEU A 82 14.95 3.13 -6.69
N THR A 83 16.10 3.10 -6.03
CA THR A 83 16.64 4.24 -5.31
C THR A 83 16.89 5.44 -6.21
N SER A 84 17.45 5.23 -7.39
CA SER A 84 17.69 6.32 -8.35
C SER A 84 16.38 6.88 -8.90
N TRP A 85 15.41 6.01 -9.18
CA TRP A 85 14.10 6.45 -9.65
C TRP A 85 13.38 7.28 -8.57
N VAL A 86 13.39 6.85 -7.31
CA VAL A 86 12.78 7.58 -6.19
C VAL A 86 13.44 8.96 -6.03
N LYS A 87 14.77 9.02 -6.06
CA LYS A 87 15.51 10.26 -5.99
C LYS A 87 15.15 11.24 -7.11
N ASN A 88 15.08 10.75 -8.33
CA ASN A 88 14.72 11.58 -9.49
C ASN A 88 13.27 12.04 -9.46
N THR A 89 12.37 11.23 -8.94
CA THR A 89 10.92 11.51 -8.93
C THR A 89 10.51 12.38 -7.75
N TYR A 90 11.02 12.10 -6.56
CA TYR A 90 10.59 12.75 -5.31
C TYR A 90 11.62 13.74 -4.74
N GLY A 91 12.85 13.73 -5.24
CA GLY A 91 13.92 14.60 -4.77
C GLY A 91 14.51 14.18 -3.42
N THR A 92 14.19 12.99 -2.94
CA THR A 92 14.69 12.41 -1.70
C THR A 92 15.68 11.29 -2.00
N GLU A 93 16.53 10.94 -1.01
CA GLU A 93 17.45 9.83 -1.22
C GLU A 93 16.69 8.51 -1.44
N TYR A 94 15.71 8.22 -0.58
CA TYR A 94 14.81 7.09 -0.74
C TYR A 94 13.66 7.12 0.29
N GLY A 95 12.52 6.56 -0.09
CA GLY A 95 11.52 6.01 0.83
C GLY A 95 10.85 6.97 1.79
N ASP A 96 10.51 8.19 1.35
CA ASP A 96 9.61 9.03 2.13
C ASP A 96 8.13 8.59 1.95
N HIS A 97 7.25 9.16 2.79
CA HIS A 97 5.82 8.82 2.81
C HIS A 97 5.13 9.02 1.45
N ARG A 98 5.57 9.96 0.60
CA ARG A 98 4.99 10.22 -0.71
C ARG A 98 5.22 9.05 -1.67
N PHE A 99 6.42 8.49 -1.62
CA PHE A 99 6.77 7.27 -2.36
C PHE A 99 5.98 6.07 -1.83
N TYR A 100 6.02 5.84 -0.52
CA TYR A 100 5.33 4.69 0.07
C TYR A 100 3.81 4.76 -0.09
N GLN A 101 3.21 5.96 -0.09
CA GLN A 101 1.79 6.13 -0.39
C GLN A 101 1.42 5.54 -1.76
N ARG A 102 2.26 5.73 -2.77
CA ARG A 102 2.04 5.14 -4.11
C ARG A 102 2.20 3.62 -4.11
N VAL A 103 3.15 3.10 -3.37
CA VAL A 103 3.31 1.65 -3.20
C VAL A 103 2.11 1.05 -2.46
N PHE A 104 1.65 1.69 -1.41
CA PHE A 104 0.48 1.24 -0.64
C PHE A 104 -0.79 1.28 -1.49
N GLU A 105 -0.97 2.31 -2.30
CA GLU A 105 -2.08 2.38 -3.24
C GLU A 105 -2.08 1.18 -4.19
N LEU A 106 -0.94 0.85 -4.80
CA LEU A 106 -0.81 -0.31 -5.67
C LEU A 106 -1.18 -1.61 -4.94
N ILE A 107 -0.63 -1.82 -3.74
CA ILE A 107 -0.93 -3.00 -2.93
C ILE A 107 -2.44 -3.12 -2.67
N LEU A 108 -3.09 -2.04 -2.28
CA LEU A 108 -4.52 -2.02 -1.98
C LEU A 108 -5.39 -2.22 -3.23
N ARG A 109 -5.01 -1.63 -4.37
CA ARG A 109 -5.67 -1.87 -5.66
C ARG A 109 -5.58 -3.34 -6.09
N LEU A 110 -4.49 -4.01 -5.76
CA LEU A 110 -4.27 -5.44 -6.01
C LEU A 110 -4.84 -6.35 -4.91
N ARG A 111 -5.66 -5.85 -4.00
CA ARG A 111 -6.23 -6.57 -2.85
C ARG A 111 -5.18 -7.07 -1.85
N GLY A 112 -4.01 -6.49 -1.86
CA GLY A 112 -2.99 -6.69 -0.83
C GLY A 112 -3.27 -5.87 0.41
N ASN A 113 -2.57 -6.18 1.49
CA ASN A 113 -2.72 -5.50 2.77
C ASN A 113 -1.42 -5.41 3.58
N MET A 114 -0.31 -5.84 3.00
CA MET A 114 0.96 -5.94 3.72
C MET A 114 2.14 -5.59 2.82
N MET A 115 3.14 -4.97 3.40
CA MET A 115 4.42 -4.73 2.75
C MET A 115 5.56 -4.95 3.76
N TRP A 116 6.71 -5.42 3.26
CA TRP A 116 7.96 -5.29 3.97
C TRP A 116 9.02 -4.71 3.04
N PRO A 117 9.54 -3.53 3.38
CA PRO A 117 10.60 -2.89 2.62
C PRO A 117 11.93 -3.60 2.88
N ALA A 118 12.79 -3.66 1.89
CA ALA A 118 14.18 -3.95 2.12
C ALA A 118 14.84 -2.79 2.86
N MET A 119 15.94 -3.05 3.56
CA MET A 119 16.54 -2.08 4.47
C MET A 119 18.06 -2.14 4.44
N TRP A 120 18.63 -2.17 3.23
CA TRP A 120 20.08 -2.23 3.08
C TRP A 120 20.78 -0.99 3.61
N SER A 121 20.20 0.18 3.36
CA SER A 121 20.75 1.46 3.82
C SER A 121 19.69 2.35 4.45
N TRP A 122 18.44 1.95 4.45
CA TRP A 122 17.28 2.74 4.78
C TRP A 122 16.55 2.19 6.00
N ALA A 123 15.78 3.03 6.65
CA ALA A 123 15.06 2.70 7.86
C ALA A 123 13.64 3.28 7.77
N PHE A 124 12.69 2.50 7.29
CA PHE A 124 11.31 2.93 7.04
C PHE A 124 10.72 3.82 8.15
N TYR A 125 10.89 3.40 9.40
CA TYR A 125 10.34 4.12 10.56
C TYR A 125 11.16 5.34 11.01
N ALA A 126 12.44 5.37 10.67
CA ALA A 126 13.36 6.41 11.15
C ALA A 126 13.71 7.46 10.10
N ASP A 127 13.60 7.12 8.82
CA ASP A 127 13.94 8.02 7.73
C ASP A 127 12.85 9.09 7.50
N ASP A 128 11.59 8.74 7.73
CA ASP A 128 10.47 9.67 7.70
C ASP A 128 9.38 9.22 8.69
N ALA A 129 9.09 10.05 9.67
CA ALA A 129 8.07 9.76 10.69
C ALA A 129 6.64 9.65 10.12
N GLU A 130 6.38 10.23 8.95
CA GLU A 130 5.07 10.12 8.28
C GLU A 130 4.89 8.77 7.58
N ASN A 131 5.94 7.96 7.39
CA ASN A 131 5.84 6.64 6.77
C ASN A 131 4.91 5.70 7.56
N GLU A 132 5.11 5.61 8.88
CA GLU A 132 4.29 4.77 9.76
C GLU A 132 2.84 5.23 9.76
N LYS A 133 2.62 6.52 9.92
CA LYS A 133 1.29 7.13 9.92
C LYS A 133 0.57 6.89 8.60
N THR A 134 1.24 7.09 7.47
CA THR A 134 0.69 6.82 6.13
C THR A 134 0.29 5.35 5.98
N ALA A 135 1.12 4.42 6.43
CA ALA A 135 0.79 2.99 6.40
C ALA A 135 -0.45 2.68 7.25
N ASP A 136 -0.55 3.23 8.46
CA ASP A 136 -1.71 3.04 9.33
C ASP A 136 -2.97 3.66 8.74
N GLU A 137 -2.91 4.89 8.27
CA GLU A 137 -4.05 5.60 7.65
C GLU A 137 -4.58 4.86 6.43
N MET A 138 -3.71 4.32 5.59
CA MET A 138 -4.07 3.52 4.42
C MET A 138 -4.44 2.07 4.77
N GLY A 139 -4.16 1.62 5.97
CA GLY A 139 -4.49 0.26 6.44
C GLY A 139 -3.55 -0.81 5.93
N VAL A 140 -2.30 -0.47 5.61
CA VAL A 140 -1.27 -1.41 5.19
C VAL A 140 -0.46 -1.88 6.40
N VAL A 141 -0.36 -3.19 6.57
CA VAL A 141 0.47 -3.81 7.61
C VAL A 141 1.92 -3.80 7.17
N MET A 142 2.78 -3.23 8.01
CA MET A 142 4.21 -3.22 7.76
C MET A 142 4.90 -4.37 8.47
N SER A 143 5.88 -4.95 7.80
CA SER A 143 6.80 -5.93 8.36
C SER A 143 8.23 -5.54 8.02
N THR A 144 9.19 -6.36 8.36
CA THR A 144 10.60 -6.13 8.10
C THR A 144 11.21 -7.27 7.29
N SER A 145 12.35 -7.02 6.67
CA SER A 145 13.08 -7.98 5.85
C SER A 145 13.70 -9.11 6.70
N HIS A 146 14.22 -10.13 6.04
CA HIS A 146 14.81 -11.31 6.66
C HIS A 146 16.08 -11.05 7.50
N HIS A 147 16.71 -9.90 7.34
CA HIS A 147 17.84 -9.46 8.19
C HIS A 147 17.41 -8.72 9.45
N GLU A 148 16.12 -8.59 9.68
CA GLU A 148 15.53 -7.74 10.71
C GLU A 148 14.98 -8.59 11.86
N PRO A 149 15.79 -8.96 12.86
CA PRO A 149 15.32 -9.77 13.95
C PRO A 149 14.23 -9.07 14.75
N MET A 150 13.20 -9.81 15.14
CA MET A 150 12.07 -9.32 15.92
C MET A 150 11.33 -8.12 15.27
N ALA A 151 11.31 -8.06 13.95
CA ALA A 151 10.70 -6.98 13.18
C ALA A 151 11.28 -5.58 13.48
N ARG A 152 12.55 -5.53 13.89
CA ARG A 152 13.27 -4.28 14.14
C ARG A 152 14.30 -4.00 13.05
N ASN A 153 14.28 -2.78 12.52
CA ASN A 153 15.18 -2.35 11.47
C ASN A 153 16.63 -2.25 11.97
N HIS A 154 17.54 -3.02 11.37
CA HIS A 154 18.94 -3.04 11.79
C HIS A 154 19.67 -1.71 11.50
N GLN A 155 19.29 -0.96 10.45
CA GLN A 155 19.88 0.36 10.16
C GLN A 155 19.49 1.38 11.21
N GLU A 156 18.24 1.34 11.67
CA GLU A 156 17.78 2.18 12.77
C GLU A 156 18.57 1.87 14.05
N TYR A 157 18.75 0.59 14.35
CA TYR A 157 19.60 0.16 15.47
C TYR A 157 21.06 0.62 15.30
N ALA A 158 21.65 0.41 14.12
CA ALA A 158 23.05 0.78 13.87
C ALA A 158 23.30 2.29 14.07
N ARG A 159 22.32 3.13 13.65
CA ARG A 159 22.39 4.59 13.84
C ARG A 159 22.26 5.01 15.30
N ASN A 160 21.47 4.29 16.09
CA ASN A 160 21.09 4.66 17.45
C ASN A 160 21.75 3.77 18.54
N ARG A 161 22.56 2.80 18.18
CA ARG A 161 23.09 1.77 19.10
C ARG A 161 23.78 2.30 20.34
N LYS A 162 24.42 3.49 20.26
CA LYS A 162 25.08 4.12 21.42
C LYS A 162 24.09 4.52 22.51
N GLY A 163 22.86 4.89 22.12
CA GLY A 163 21.79 5.24 23.05
C GLY A 163 20.96 4.03 23.49
N TRP A 164 20.87 3.00 22.66
CA TRP A 164 20.02 1.81 22.90
C TRP A 164 20.76 0.65 23.56
N GLY A 165 22.09 0.71 23.61
CA GLY A 165 22.92 -0.35 24.17
C GLY A 165 23.14 -1.52 23.21
N PRO A 166 23.65 -2.65 23.73
CA PRO A 166 23.92 -3.82 22.90
C PRO A 166 22.60 -4.48 22.43
N TRP A 167 22.69 -5.09 21.27
CA TRP A 167 21.63 -5.91 20.72
C TRP A 167 21.64 -7.27 21.44
N ASN A 168 20.77 -7.46 22.43
CA ASN A 168 20.66 -8.67 23.24
C ASN A 168 19.37 -9.42 22.93
#